data_20a493197a9f7ebdbd3fdf8a28d190ad
#
_entry.id   20a493197a9f7ebdbd3fdf8a28d190ad
#
_cell.length_a   1.000
_cell.length_b   1.000
_cell.length_c   1.000
_cell.angle_alpha   90.00
_cell.angle_beta   90.00
_cell.angle_gamma   90.00
#
_symmetry.space_group_name_H-M   'P 1'
#
loop_
_entity.id
_entity.type
_entity.pdbx_description
1 polymer ?
#
loop_
_entity_poly.entity_id
_entity_poly.type
_entity_poly.pdbx_seq_one_letter_code
_entity_poly.pdbx_strand_id
1 'polypeptide(L)'
;SPELSFTNETAVTFEAKAYSIFVQTDKAIYKPGQVVRLRAVIVNPSLIPTVPGSIDIAVRDAKENLIKQWRRVFPSRGVVAEELPLSEQPPLGDWSIVVDVAGQKFTKTFTVAEYVLPTFSVDVLLPPYATYNRSDVVATVKATYTYGKPVKGEVTLTVQPRIRHSSITFRPLEQFQTKMRITEAGAVDIPVDRK
;
A
#
# COMPACT_ATOMS: atom_id res chain seq x y z
N SER A 1 -8.85 -59.38 -32.25
CA SER A 1 -8.80 -58.60 -31.01
C SER A 1 -9.71 -57.38 -31.16
N PRO A 2 -10.65 -57.10 -30.26
CA PRO A 2 -11.43 -55.88 -30.33
C PRO A 2 -10.51 -54.69 -30.06
N GLU A 3 -10.45 -53.77 -31.02
CA GLU A 3 -9.78 -52.49 -30.81
C GLU A 3 -10.52 -51.73 -29.73
N LEU A 4 -9.85 -51.45 -28.62
CA LEU A 4 -10.35 -50.57 -27.58
C LEU A 4 -10.21 -49.15 -28.08
N SER A 5 -11.30 -48.47 -28.43
CA SER A 5 -11.31 -47.05 -28.66
C SER A 5 -12.04 -46.37 -27.51
N PHE A 6 -11.49 -45.32 -27.00
CA PHE A 6 -12.16 -44.47 -26.05
C PHE A 6 -12.12 -43.02 -26.54
N THR A 7 -13.21 -42.29 -26.30
CA THR A 7 -13.34 -40.88 -26.62
C THR A 7 -13.57 -40.11 -25.31
N ASN A 8 -12.83 -39.06 -25.12
CA ASN A 8 -13.05 -38.14 -24.00
C ASN A 8 -13.29 -36.74 -24.58
N GLU A 9 -14.36 -36.12 -24.16
CA GLU A 9 -14.73 -34.76 -24.58
C GLU A 9 -14.68 -33.79 -23.39
N THR A 10 -14.03 -32.67 -23.60
CA THR A 10 -13.97 -31.60 -22.61
C THR A 10 -14.48 -30.31 -23.24
N ALA A 11 -15.47 -29.67 -22.59
CA ALA A 11 -15.95 -28.36 -23.01
C ALA A 11 -14.91 -27.29 -22.72
N VAL A 12 -14.49 -26.56 -23.74
CA VAL A 12 -13.58 -25.42 -23.61
C VAL A 12 -14.39 -24.14 -23.88
N THR A 13 -14.45 -23.26 -22.87
CA THR A 13 -15.07 -21.94 -23.05
C THR A 13 -14.03 -20.99 -23.63
N PHE A 14 -14.27 -20.49 -24.83
CA PHE A 14 -13.44 -19.49 -25.47
C PHE A 14 -14.02 -18.10 -25.24
N GLU A 15 -13.33 -17.26 -24.46
CA GLU A 15 -13.62 -15.83 -24.35
C GLU A 15 -12.73 -15.05 -25.32
N ALA A 16 -13.31 -14.55 -26.40
CA ALA A 16 -12.61 -13.69 -27.34
C ALA A 16 -12.41 -12.29 -26.73
N LYS A 17 -11.31 -12.07 -26.04
CA LYS A 17 -10.92 -10.72 -25.60
C LYS A 17 -10.25 -10.01 -26.79
N ALA A 18 -10.97 -9.07 -27.39
CA ALA A 18 -10.46 -8.30 -28.53
C ALA A 18 -9.35 -7.32 -28.15
N TYR A 19 -9.29 -6.91 -26.87
CA TYR A 19 -8.33 -5.92 -26.36
C TYR A 19 -7.77 -6.32 -25.01
N SER A 20 -6.52 -5.94 -24.77
CA SER A 20 -5.92 -5.87 -23.43
C SER A 20 -5.73 -4.40 -23.07
N ILE A 21 -6.15 -4.00 -21.85
CA ILE A 21 -6.09 -2.62 -21.42
C ILE A 21 -5.29 -2.54 -20.14
N PHE A 22 -4.25 -1.72 -20.17
CA PHE A 22 -3.40 -1.43 -19.03
C PHE A 22 -3.77 -0.05 -18.49
N VAL A 23 -4.44 -0.01 -17.34
CA VAL A 23 -4.78 1.23 -16.64
C VAL A 23 -3.73 1.49 -15.59
N GLN A 24 -3.15 2.68 -15.62
CA GLN A 24 -2.06 3.11 -14.75
C GLN A 24 -2.38 4.46 -14.13
N THR A 25 -1.88 4.67 -12.92
CA THR A 25 -1.86 5.96 -12.24
C THR A 25 -0.43 6.34 -11.89
N ASP A 26 -0.13 7.63 -11.77
CA ASP A 26 1.21 8.13 -11.40
C ASP A 26 1.59 7.77 -9.94
N LYS A 27 0.58 7.49 -9.11
CA LYS A 27 0.77 7.04 -7.72
C LYS A 27 -0.23 5.95 -7.36
N ALA A 28 0.07 5.16 -6.35
CA ALA A 28 -0.85 4.19 -5.77
C ALA A 28 -1.74 4.83 -4.68
N ILE A 29 -1.23 5.87 -4.00
CA ILE A 29 -1.90 6.56 -2.90
C ILE A 29 -1.86 8.07 -3.15
N TYR A 30 -3.00 8.73 -2.97
CA TYR A 30 -3.16 10.18 -3.12
C TYR A 30 -3.68 10.80 -1.83
N LYS A 31 -3.27 12.03 -1.58
CA LYS A 31 -3.84 12.90 -0.54
C LYS A 31 -5.03 13.69 -1.07
N PRO A 32 -5.93 14.13 -0.20
CA PRO A 32 -6.89 15.18 -0.55
C PRO A 32 -6.23 16.38 -1.25
N GLY A 33 -6.92 17.00 -2.18
CA GLY A 33 -6.42 18.14 -2.96
C GLY A 33 -5.37 17.82 -4.03
N GLN A 34 -4.89 16.57 -4.14
CA GLN A 34 -3.96 16.17 -5.20
C GLN A 34 -4.66 15.89 -6.52
N VAL A 35 -3.90 15.90 -7.60
CA VAL A 35 -4.36 15.53 -8.95
C VAL A 35 -3.97 14.08 -9.22
N VAL A 36 -4.97 13.24 -9.52
CA VAL A 36 -4.78 11.88 -10.01
C VAL A 36 -4.53 11.95 -11.51
N ARG A 37 -3.36 11.51 -11.94
CA ARG A 37 -3.05 11.34 -13.36
C ARG A 37 -3.22 9.89 -13.74
N LEU A 38 -4.12 9.64 -14.66
CA LEU A 38 -4.40 8.29 -15.14
C LEU A 38 -4.04 8.15 -16.61
N ARG A 39 -3.62 6.95 -16.98
CA ARG A 39 -3.33 6.57 -18.35
C ARG A 39 -3.91 5.20 -18.63
N ALA A 40 -4.59 5.05 -19.77
CA ALA A 40 -5.02 3.77 -20.30
C ALA A 40 -4.28 3.48 -21.61
N VAL A 41 -3.66 2.31 -21.70
CA VAL A 41 -2.98 1.82 -22.92
C VAL A 41 -3.77 0.63 -23.43
N ILE A 42 -4.23 0.73 -24.68
CA ILE A 42 -5.07 -0.27 -25.33
C ILE A 42 -4.26 -0.98 -26.40
N VAL A 43 -4.16 -2.29 -26.28
CA VAL A 43 -3.44 -3.12 -27.25
C VAL A 43 -4.33 -4.27 -27.76
N ASN A 44 -4.05 -4.72 -28.96
CA ASN A 44 -4.65 -5.93 -29.51
C ASN A 44 -3.99 -7.19 -28.92
N PRO A 45 -4.46 -8.40 -29.26
CA PRO A 45 -3.87 -9.65 -28.77
C PRO A 45 -2.39 -9.85 -29.13
N SER A 46 -1.89 -9.15 -30.17
CA SER A 46 -0.47 -9.15 -30.54
C SER A 46 0.35 -8.07 -29.83
N LEU A 47 -0.21 -7.45 -28.76
CA LEU A 47 0.40 -6.36 -27.97
C LEU A 47 0.72 -5.10 -28.77
N ILE A 48 0.10 -4.90 -29.92
CA ILE A 48 0.26 -3.70 -30.72
C ILE A 48 -0.76 -2.66 -30.25
N PRO A 49 -0.34 -1.41 -29.97
CA PRO A 49 -1.25 -0.32 -29.65
C PRO A 49 -2.30 -0.13 -30.74
N THR A 50 -3.56 -0.06 -30.32
CA THR A 50 -4.69 -0.01 -31.26
C THR A 50 -5.73 1.01 -30.82
N VAL A 51 -6.50 1.51 -31.79
CA VAL A 51 -7.59 2.49 -31.54
C VAL A 51 -8.93 1.78 -31.82
N PRO A 52 -9.62 1.29 -30.76
CA PRO A 52 -10.88 0.53 -30.92
C PRO A 52 -12.09 1.42 -31.23
N GLY A 53 -11.90 2.67 -31.52
CA GLY A 53 -12.93 3.71 -31.57
C GLY A 53 -12.94 4.54 -30.31
N SER A 54 -14.12 5.00 -29.88
CA SER A 54 -14.26 5.73 -28.62
C SER A 54 -14.34 4.78 -27.42
N ILE A 55 -13.82 5.24 -26.28
CA ILE A 55 -13.86 4.55 -25.00
C ILE A 55 -14.53 5.43 -23.94
N ASP A 56 -15.06 4.81 -22.93
CA ASP A 56 -15.60 5.49 -21.76
C ASP A 56 -14.73 5.22 -20.54
N ILE A 57 -14.45 6.28 -19.75
CA ILE A 57 -13.68 6.18 -18.49
C ILE A 57 -14.55 6.73 -17.37
N ALA A 58 -14.69 5.98 -16.30
CA ALA A 58 -15.41 6.39 -15.10
C ALA A 58 -14.53 6.23 -13.86
N VAL A 59 -14.60 7.21 -12.95
CA VAL A 59 -13.96 7.12 -11.64
C VAL A 59 -15.02 7.13 -10.56
N ARG A 60 -14.91 6.17 -9.65
CA ARG A 60 -15.78 6.01 -8.49
C ARG A 60 -15.01 6.14 -7.20
N ASP A 61 -15.67 6.69 -6.18
CA ASP A 61 -15.10 6.79 -4.83
C ASP A 61 -15.20 5.46 -4.06
N ALA A 62 -14.72 5.46 -2.82
CA ALA A 62 -14.77 4.29 -1.92
C ALA A 62 -16.19 3.85 -1.54
N LYS A 63 -17.23 4.64 -1.85
CA LYS A 63 -18.65 4.34 -1.66
C LYS A 63 -19.36 4.01 -2.98
N GLU A 64 -18.57 3.75 -4.03
CA GLU A 64 -19.06 3.46 -5.40
C GLU A 64 -19.84 4.62 -6.06
N ASN A 65 -19.79 5.85 -5.51
CA ASN A 65 -20.38 7.00 -6.17
C ASN A 65 -19.58 7.39 -7.41
N LEU A 66 -20.25 7.71 -8.49
CA LEU A 66 -19.62 8.20 -9.71
C LEU A 66 -19.12 9.65 -9.49
N ILE A 67 -17.83 9.84 -9.46
CA ILE A 67 -17.20 11.15 -9.25
C ILE A 67 -16.95 11.86 -10.57
N LYS A 68 -16.44 11.16 -11.56
CA LYS A 68 -16.11 11.71 -12.89
C LYS A 68 -16.34 10.67 -13.96
N GLN A 69 -16.79 11.14 -15.11
CA GLN A 69 -16.90 10.32 -16.31
C GLN A 69 -16.46 11.11 -17.53
N TRP A 70 -15.60 10.50 -18.33
CA TRP A 70 -15.24 10.94 -19.67
C TRP A 70 -15.89 9.97 -20.65
N ARG A 71 -16.78 10.47 -21.50
CA ARG A 71 -17.48 9.68 -22.50
C ARG A 71 -16.94 9.94 -23.88
N ARG A 72 -16.90 8.89 -24.69
CA ARG A 72 -16.47 8.96 -26.10
C ARG A 72 -15.09 9.59 -26.26
N VAL A 73 -14.16 9.21 -25.40
CA VAL A 73 -12.76 9.62 -25.54
C VAL A 73 -12.12 8.80 -26.64
N PHE A 74 -11.40 9.47 -27.55
CA PHE A 74 -10.69 8.80 -28.63
C PHE A 74 -9.22 8.61 -28.27
N PRO A 75 -8.73 7.37 -28.18
CA PRO A 75 -7.33 7.10 -27.91
C PRO A 75 -6.43 7.65 -29.02
N SER A 76 -5.36 8.35 -28.65
CA SER A 76 -4.31 8.71 -29.58
C SER A 76 -3.24 7.62 -29.59
N ARG A 77 -3.06 6.96 -30.73
CA ARG A 77 -2.10 5.83 -30.87
C ARG A 77 -2.29 4.74 -29.79
N GLY A 78 -3.56 4.45 -29.44
CA GLY A 78 -3.88 3.45 -28.41
C GLY A 78 -3.72 3.94 -26.98
N VAL A 79 -3.49 5.21 -26.73
CA VAL A 79 -3.27 5.78 -25.39
C VAL A 79 -4.28 6.87 -25.12
N VAL A 80 -4.85 6.85 -23.91
CA VAL A 80 -5.62 7.95 -23.33
C VAL A 80 -4.97 8.36 -22.03
N ALA A 81 -4.86 9.66 -21.78
CA ALA A 81 -4.38 10.23 -20.54
C ALA A 81 -5.37 11.29 -20.06
N GLU A 82 -5.76 11.21 -18.79
CA GLU A 82 -6.72 12.12 -18.16
C GLU A 82 -6.24 12.52 -16.77
N GLU A 83 -6.74 13.67 -16.30
CA GLU A 83 -6.45 14.19 -14.98
C GLU A 83 -7.74 14.37 -14.17
N LEU A 84 -7.69 13.95 -12.90
CA LEU A 84 -8.79 14.14 -11.95
C LEU A 84 -8.26 14.90 -10.73
N PRO A 85 -8.57 16.19 -10.55
CA PRO A 85 -8.31 16.88 -9.31
C PRO A 85 -9.23 16.34 -8.21
N LEU A 86 -8.66 15.92 -7.10
CA LEU A 86 -9.40 15.54 -5.91
C LEU A 86 -9.82 16.80 -5.14
N SER A 87 -10.99 16.74 -4.52
CA SER A 87 -11.43 17.79 -3.59
C SER A 87 -10.52 17.87 -2.35
N GLU A 88 -10.65 18.94 -1.56
CA GLU A 88 -9.95 19.07 -0.30
C GLU A 88 -10.42 18.06 0.77
N GLN A 89 -11.65 17.57 0.64
CA GLN A 89 -12.24 16.60 1.56
C GLN A 89 -12.95 15.47 0.79
N PRO A 90 -12.19 14.61 0.08
CA PRO A 90 -12.76 13.50 -0.64
C PRO A 90 -13.07 12.34 0.33
N PRO A 91 -14.00 11.45 -0.01
CA PRO A 91 -14.14 10.19 0.72
C PRO A 91 -12.81 9.42 0.73
N LEU A 92 -12.31 9.08 1.91
CA LEU A 92 -11.10 8.29 2.05
C LEU A 92 -11.39 6.81 1.79
N GLY A 93 -10.39 6.09 1.27
CA GLY A 93 -10.47 4.68 0.97
C GLY A 93 -10.05 4.36 -0.47
N ASP A 94 -10.43 3.17 -0.93
CA ASP A 94 -10.07 2.69 -2.27
C ASP A 94 -11.07 3.19 -3.31
N TRP A 95 -10.54 3.91 -4.29
CA TRP A 95 -11.26 4.42 -5.45
C TRP A 95 -11.01 3.52 -6.65
N SER A 96 -11.94 3.50 -7.58
CA SER A 96 -11.85 2.69 -8.79
C SER A 96 -11.90 3.53 -10.05
N ILE A 97 -11.04 3.19 -11.01
CA ILE A 97 -11.06 3.68 -12.40
C ILE A 97 -11.57 2.53 -13.25
N VAL A 98 -12.67 2.73 -13.94
CA VAL A 98 -13.26 1.76 -14.85
C VAL A 98 -13.12 2.28 -16.27
N VAL A 99 -12.45 1.53 -17.13
CA VAL A 99 -12.33 1.83 -18.56
C VAL A 99 -13.16 0.82 -19.33
N ASP A 100 -14.10 1.32 -20.12
CA ASP A 100 -14.98 0.51 -20.99
C ASP A 100 -14.55 0.67 -22.44
N VAL A 101 -14.20 -0.43 -23.07
CA VAL A 101 -13.81 -0.49 -24.47
C VAL A 101 -14.66 -1.52 -25.18
N ALA A 102 -15.56 -1.09 -26.04
CA ALA A 102 -16.46 -1.97 -26.79
C ALA A 102 -17.22 -2.96 -25.91
N GLY A 103 -17.65 -2.54 -24.70
CA GLY A 103 -18.34 -3.38 -23.72
C GLY A 103 -17.44 -4.21 -22.81
N GLN A 104 -16.12 -4.22 -23.02
CA GLN A 104 -15.15 -4.84 -22.12
C GLN A 104 -14.70 -3.84 -21.07
N LYS A 105 -14.92 -4.17 -19.79
CA LYS A 105 -14.58 -3.30 -18.65
C LYS A 105 -13.30 -3.74 -17.99
N PHE A 106 -12.42 -2.78 -17.73
CA PHE A 106 -11.17 -2.95 -17.03
C PHE A 106 -11.14 -2.00 -15.84
N THR A 107 -10.81 -2.54 -14.68
CA THR A 107 -10.82 -1.78 -13.42
C THR A 107 -9.41 -1.70 -12.84
N LYS A 108 -9.05 -0.51 -12.38
CA LYS A 108 -7.83 -0.24 -11.60
C LYS A 108 -8.22 0.51 -10.34
N THR A 109 -7.71 0.07 -9.19
CA THR A 109 -7.90 0.76 -7.91
C THR A 109 -6.70 1.63 -7.56
N PHE A 110 -6.96 2.73 -6.83
CA PHE A 110 -5.98 3.56 -6.14
C PHE A 110 -6.57 3.99 -4.80
N THR A 111 -5.73 4.35 -3.85
CA THR A 111 -6.18 4.71 -2.51
C THR A 111 -6.12 6.22 -2.29
N VAL A 112 -7.16 6.79 -1.72
CA VAL A 112 -7.19 8.18 -1.22
C VAL A 112 -7.10 8.14 0.30
N ALA A 113 -6.03 8.70 0.86
CA ALA A 113 -5.76 8.64 2.29
C ALA A 113 -4.99 9.87 2.77
N GLU A 114 -5.28 10.28 4.00
CA GLU A 114 -4.41 11.18 4.74
C GLU A 114 -3.17 10.39 5.18
N TYR A 115 -2.02 10.69 4.62
CA TYR A 115 -0.78 10.07 5.04
C TYR A 115 0.34 11.10 5.13
N VAL A 116 1.22 10.90 6.08
CA VAL A 116 2.47 11.65 6.19
C VAL A 116 3.57 10.74 5.67
N LEU A 117 4.31 11.19 4.66
CA LEU A 117 5.49 10.45 4.21
C LEU A 117 6.53 10.48 5.34
N PRO A 118 6.90 9.34 5.92
CA PRO A 118 7.88 9.33 6.99
C PRO A 118 9.21 9.87 6.46
N THR A 119 9.74 10.89 7.13
CA THR A 119 11.07 11.44 6.80
C THR A 119 12.19 10.60 7.39
N PHE A 120 11.90 9.84 8.44
CA PHE A 120 12.84 8.91 9.08
C PHE A 120 12.09 7.70 9.67
N SER A 121 12.81 6.63 9.88
CA SER A 121 12.37 5.45 10.63
C SER A 121 13.02 5.41 12.00
N VAL A 122 12.33 4.79 12.96
CA VAL A 122 12.87 4.51 14.30
C VAL A 122 12.73 3.01 14.57
N ASP A 123 13.85 2.37 14.79
CA ASP A 123 13.92 0.95 15.12
C ASP A 123 14.33 0.79 16.58
N VAL A 124 13.62 -0.07 17.31
CA VAL A 124 13.95 -0.44 18.69
C VAL A 124 14.40 -1.89 18.69
N LEU A 125 15.68 -2.08 18.96
CA LEU A 125 16.33 -3.38 19.02
C LEU A 125 16.42 -3.82 20.48
N LEU A 126 15.83 -4.97 20.79
CA LEU A 126 15.89 -5.61 22.08
C LEU A 126 16.61 -6.95 21.93
N PRO A 127 17.34 -7.41 22.95
CA PRO A 127 17.85 -8.78 22.95
C PRO A 127 16.68 -9.77 22.87
N PRO A 128 16.80 -10.88 22.12
CA PRO A 128 15.71 -11.81 21.88
C PRO A 128 15.27 -12.54 23.16
N TYR A 129 16.13 -12.56 24.18
CA TYR A 129 15.81 -13.11 25.50
C TYR A 129 16.62 -12.38 26.57
N ALA A 130 16.11 -12.38 27.78
CA ALA A 130 16.81 -11.91 28.98
C ALA A 130 16.60 -12.94 30.11
N THR A 131 17.69 -13.36 30.74
CA THR A 131 17.62 -14.29 31.88
C THR A 131 17.21 -13.55 33.15
N TYR A 132 16.51 -14.26 34.05
CA TYR A 132 15.99 -13.68 35.31
C TYR A 132 17.09 -13.06 36.20
N ASN A 133 18.32 -13.56 36.08
CA ASN A 133 19.49 -13.11 36.85
C ASN A 133 20.30 -11.98 36.20
N ARG A 134 19.95 -11.51 35.00
CA ARG A 134 20.60 -10.34 34.38
C ARG A 134 19.80 -9.09 34.68
N SER A 135 20.42 -8.16 35.38
CA SER A 135 19.87 -6.83 35.69
C SER A 135 19.88 -5.90 34.47
N ASP A 136 20.67 -6.20 33.44
CA ASP A 136 20.95 -5.24 32.38
C ASP A 136 20.33 -5.69 31.05
N VAL A 137 19.11 -5.23 30.80
CA VAL A 137 18.52 -5.26 29.46
C VAL A 137 18.74 -3.91 28.82
N VAL A 138 19.48 -3.87 27.70
CA VAL A 138 19.71 -2.66 26.95
C VAL A 138 18.81 -2.66 25.72
N ALA A 139 18.07 -1.58 25.53
CA ALA A 139 17.33 -1.32 24.31
C ALA A 139 18.14 -0.37 23.42
N THR A 140 18.52 -0.81 22.23
CA THR A 140 19.16 0.07 21.25
C THR A 140 18.09 0.73 20.38
N VAL A 141 17.99 2.05 20.45
CA VAL A 141 17.10 2.84 19.59
C VAL A 141 17.92 3.46 18.47
N LYS A 142 17.57 3.12 17.23
CA LYS A 142 18.20 3.61 16.02
C LYS A 142 17.21 4.45 15.22
N ALA A 143 17.59 5.66 14.84
CA ALA A 143 16.80 6.54 14.00
C ALA A 143 17.58 6.92 12.73
N THR A 144 16.97 6.67 11.56
CA THR A 144 17.60 6.85 10.26
C THR A 144 16.67 7.54 9.29
N TYR A 145 17.12 8.62 8.65
CA TYR A 145 16.37 9.24 7.55
C TYR A 145 16.21 8.28 6.38
N THR A 146 15.14 8.44 5.60
CA THR A 146 14.84 7.61 4.43
C THR A 146 15.97 7.60 3.38
N TYR A 147 16.83 8.62 3.35
CA TYR A 147 18.03 8.69 2.52
C TYR A 147 19.31 8.18 3.19
N GLY A 148 19.17 7.45 4.32
CA GLY A 148 20.25 6.68 4.96
C GLY A 148 21.11 7.44 5.98
N LYS A 149 20.92 8.75 6.19
CA LYS A 149 21.66 9.50 7.22
C LYS A 149 21.08 9.29 8.62
N PRO A 150 21.89 9.31 9.68
CA PRO A 150 21.43 9.24 11.06
C PRO A 150 20.62 10.48 11.44
N VAL A 151 19.57 10.27 12.25
CA VAL A 151 18.76 11.34 12.83
C VAL A 151 19.39 11.78 14.16
N LYS A 152 19.50 13.09 14.35
CA LYS A 152 19.83 13.68 15.65
C LYS A 152 18.55 14.15 16.33
N GLY A 153 18.39 13.83 17.60
CA GLY A 153 17.17 14.23 18.31
C GLY A 153 17.08 13.74 19.74
N GLU A 154 15.93 13.88 20.31
CA GLU A 154 15.60 13.35 21.63
C GLU A 154 14.66 12.15 21.44
N VAL A 155 14.97 11.07 22.14
CA VAL A 155 14.13 9.86 22.17
C VAL A 155 13.57 9.66 23.58
N THR A 156 12.29 9.33 23.67
CA THR A 156 11.65 8.88 24.91
C THR A 156 11.30 7.41 24.75
N LEU A 157 11.93 6.55 25.54
CA LEU A 157 11.59 5.12 25.61
C LEU A 157 10.61 4.90 26.75
N THR A 158 9.46 4.31 26.42
CA THR A 158 8.44 3.90 27.41
C THR A 158 8.36 2.38 27.42
N VAL A 159 8.56 1.77 28.58
CA VAL A 159 8.47 0.32 28.76
C VAL A 159 7.27 0.00 29.61
N GLN A 160 6.36 -0.84 29.08
CA GLN A 160 5.18 -1.32 29.80
C GLN A 160 5.25 -2.84 29.92
N PRO A 161 5.21 -3.38 31.13
CA PRO A 161 5.16 -4.82 31.31
C PRO A 161 3.81 -5.37 30.86
N ARG A 162 3.81 -6.43 30.03
CA ARG A 162 2.61 -7.21 29.70
C ARG A 162 2.63 -8.55 30.40
N ILE A 163 1.75 -8.74 31.36
CA ILE A 163 1.54 -10.03 31.99
C ILE A 163 0.61 -10.85 31.08
N ARG A 164 1.14 -11.91 30.46
CA ARG A 164 0.31 -12.92 29.80
C ARG A 164 -0.11 -13.96 30.84
N HIS A 165 -1.39 -13.94 31.20
CA HIS A 165 -2.09 -14.99 32.00
C HIS A 165 -1.21 -15.78 32.98
N SER A 166 -1.17 -15.33 34.21
CA SER A 166 -0.81 -16.14 35.37
C SER A 166 -1.81 -15.81 36.47
N SER A 167 -2.37 -16.84 37.10
CA SER A 167 -3.31 -16.75 38.22
C SER A 167 -2.64 -16.29 39.52
N ILE A 168 -1.50 -15.67 39.47
CA ILE A 168 -0.75 -15.17 40.59
C ILE A 168 -0.91 -13.66 40.64
N THR A 169 -1.38 -13.13 41.77
CA THR A 169 -1.54 -11.69 42.04
C THR A 169 -0.16 -11.02 42.08
N PHE A 170 0.26 -10.46 41.00
CA PHE A 170 1.46 -9.61 40.95
C PHE A 170 1.09 -8.16 41.21
N ARG A 171 1.96 -7.44 41.94
CA ARG A 171 1.91 -5.97 42.00
C ARG A 171 1.97 -5.41 40.57
N PRO A 172 1.19 -4.38 40.28
CA PRO A 172 1.35 -3.70 38.96
C PRO A 172 2.77 -3.19 38.87
N LEU A 173 3.49 -3.68 37.85
CA LEU A 173 4.82 -3.17 37.52
C LEU A 173 4.67 -1.75 36.98
N GLU A 174 5.39 -0.82 37.56
CA GLU A 174 5.35 0.60 37.15
C GLU A 174 5.87 0.76 35.73
N GLN A 175 5.25 1.70 35.02
CA GLN A 175 5.67 2.12 33.70
C GLN A 175 7.01 2.85 33.84
N PHE A 176 8.03 2.38 33.13
CA PHE A 176 9.35 3.03 33.07
C PHE A 176 9.42 3.96 31.87
N GLN A 177 9.87 5.18 32.09
CA GLN A 177 10.13 6.17 31.04
C GLN A 177 11.54 6.74 31.21
N THR A 178 12.31 6.75 30.12
CA THR A 178 13.60 7.43 30.08
C THR A 178 13.77 8.26 28.83
N LYS A 179 14.48 9.38 28.95
CA LYS A 179 14.78 10.29 27.84
C LYS A 179 16.27 10.34 27.60
N MET A 180 16.68 10.17 26.37
CA MET A 180 18.07 10.29 25.95
C MET A 180 18.22 10.99 24.61
N ARG A 181 19.41 11.53 24.36
CA ARG A 181 19.73 12.17 23.06
C ARG A 181 20.36 11.17 22.11
N ILE A 182 19.84 11.11 20.90
CA ILE A 182 20.48 10.44 19.77
C ILE A 182 21.51 11.41 19.17
N THR A 183 22.76 11.00 19.16
CA THR A 183 23.90 11.78 18.66
C THR A 183 24.14 11.52 17.16
N GLU A 184 25.32 11.90 16.67
CA GLU A 184 25.73 11.70 15.26
C GLU A 184 25.79 10.25 14.80
N ALA A 185 25.87 9.30 15.72
CA ALA A 185 25.85 7.88 15.41
C ALA A 185 24.46 7.38 14.99
N GLY A 186 23.38 8.16 15.23
CA GLY A 186 22.00 7.79 14.90
C GLY A 186 21.43 6.66 15.74
N ALA A 187 22.12 6.24 16.80
CA ALA A 187 21.68 5.21 17.72
C ALA A 187 22.06 5.58 19.16
N VAL A 188 21.27 5.10 20.11
CA VAL A 188 21.52 5.25 21.54
C VAL A 188 21.09 3.99 22.27
N ASP A 189 21.95 3.55 23.19
CA ASP A 189 21.67 2.42 24.07
C ASP A 189 21.05 2.91 25.37
N ILE A 190 19.85 2.42 25.65
CA ILE A 190 19.06 2.82 26.81
C ILE A 190 18.94 1.63 27.77
N PRO A 191 19.51 1.70 28.96
CA PRO A 191 19.31 0.65 29.95
C PRO A 191 17.84 0.59 30.38
N VAL A 192 17.25 -0.59 30.34
CA VAL A 192 15.91 -0.85 30.82
C VAL A 192 16.02 -1.30 32.27
N ASP A 193 15.74 -0.41 33.21
CA ASP A 193 15.80 -0.72 34.64
C ASP A 193 14.64 -1.67 35.02
N ARG A 194 14.96 -2.74 35.74
CA ARG A 194 14.01 -3.74 36.26
C ARG A 194 13.91 -3.59 37.78
N LYS A 195 13.41 -2.48 38.27
CA LYS A 195 13.08 -2.38 39.68
C LYS A 195 11.77 -3.07 40.03
#